data_0fca48d01f970afa824486d113ebfab8
#
_entry.id   0fca48d01f970afa824486d113ebfab8
#
_cell.length_a   1.000
_cell.length_b   1.000
_cell.length_c   1.000
_cell.angle_alpha   90.00
_cell.angle_beta   90.00
_cell.angle_gamma   90.00
#
_symmetry.space_group_name_H-M   'P 1'
#
loop_
_entity.id
_entity.type
_entity.pdbx_description
1 polymer ?
#
loop_
_entity_poly.entity_id
_entity_poly.type
_entity_poly.pdbx_seq_one_letter_code
_entity_poly.pdbx_strand_id
1 'polypeptide(L)'
;ALARIKSYQYYGMFQPIQIAATVALNGPRDCVEEIRDTYQHRRNVLCESLNRIGWKVTPPRATMMVWAEIPDRFKKMGSLEFCKLLLEQAKVAVAPGIGFGEGGDNFVRFSLVENEHRIRQAARGIREIF
;
A
#
# COMPACT_ATOMS: atom_id res chain seq x y z
N ALA A 1 11.49 18.00 26.04
CA ALA A 1 11.17 16.74 26.73
C ALA A 1 11.64 15.52 25.93
N LEU A 2 11.19 15.29 24.67
CA LEU A 2 11.51 14.09 23.87
C LEU A 2 13.01 13.87 23.64
N ALA A 3 13.76 14.91 23.29
CA ALA A 3 15.21 14.81 23.07
C ALA A 3 15.96 14.33 24.34
N ARG A 4 15.51 14.79 25.52
CA ARG A 4 16.11 14.40 26.80
C ARG A 4 15.79 12.94 27.15
N ILE A 5 14.54 12.49 26.93
CA ILE A 5 14.16 11.09 27.14
C ILE A 5 14.95 10.18 26.19
N LYS A 6 15.05 10.57 24.93
CA LYS A 6 15.78 9.82 23.91
C LYS A 6 17.28 9.72 24.22
N SER A 7 17.91 10.78 24.75
CA SER A 7 19.33 10.75 25.14
C SER A 7 19.65 9.76 26.26
N TYR A 8 18.68 9.47 27.13
CA TYR A 8 18.84 8.46 28.19
C TYR A 8 18.56 7.04 27.69
N GLN A 9 17.74 6.86 26.65
CA GLN A 9 17.42 5.54 26.08
C GLN A 9 18.51 5.05 25.13
N TYR A 10 19.16 5.95 24.40
CA TYR A 10 20.15 5.62 23.38
C TYR A 10 21.47 6.31 23.71
N TYR A 11 22.38 5.69 24.39
CA TYR A 11 23.73 6.23 24.69
C TYR A 11 24.52 6.66 23.46
N GLY A 12 23.97 6.53 22.31
CA GLY A 12 24.46 6.92 20.98
C GLY A 12 24.01 5.90 19.94
N MET A 13 23.74 6.38 18.74
CA MET A 13 23.44 5.52 17.61
C MET A 13 24.75 5.03 17.00
N PHE A 14 24.77 3.78 16.54
CA PHE A 14 25.88 3.19 15.82
C PHE A 14 26.33 4.13 14.68
N GLN A 15 27.58 4.56 14.72
CA GLN A 15 28.11 5.62 13.87
C GLN A 15 27.97 5.34 12.35
N PRO A 16 28.20 4.10 11.84
CA PRO A 16 28.02 3.80 10.42
C PRO A 16 26.60 4.09 9.91
N ILE A 17 25.55 3.91 10.73
CA ILE A 17 24.17 4.25 10.36
C ILE A 17 24.03 5.78 10.19
N GLN A 18 24.65 6.57 11.07
CA GLN A 18 24.62 8.03 10.97
C GLN A 18 25.33 8.52 9.72
N ILE A 19 26.49 7.91 9.39
CA ILE A 19 27.24 8.22 8.16
C ILE A 19 26.41 7.85 6.94
N ALA A 20 25.84 6.65 6.91
CA ALA A 20 24.97 6.21 5.81
C ALA A 20 23.77 7.14 5.60
N ALA A 21 23.11 7.55 6.69
CA ALA A 21 22.00 8.53 6.63
C ALA A 21 22.47 9.88 6.08
N THR A 22 23.64 10.36 6.50
CA THR A 22 24.23 11.60 5.98
C THR A 22 24.51 11.53 4.49
N VAL A 23 25.09 10.40 4.02
CA VAL A 23 25.33 10.17 2.59
C VAL A 23 24.02 10.11 1.81
N ALA A 24 23.02 9.39 2.32
CA ALA A 24 21.70 9.27 1.68
C ALA A 24 20.98 10.62 1.56
N LEU A 25 21.08 11.49 2.58
CA LEU A 25 20.41 12.79 2.58
C LEU A 25 21.12 13.85 1.70
N ASN A 26 22.44 13.77 1.57
CA ASN A 26 23.25 14.74 0.81
C ASN A 26 23.67 14.24 -0.58
N GLY A 27 23.44 12.97 -0.87
CA GLY A 27 23.81 12.33 -2.14
C GLY A 27 22.84 12.64 -3.30
N PRO A 28 23.10 12.09 -4.48
CA PRO A 28 22.22 12.20 -5.63
C PRO A 28 20.83 11.66 -5.33
N ARG A 29 19.80 12.30 -5.90
CA ARG A 29 18.38 11.94 -5.67
C ARG A 29 17.79 11.07 -6.78
N ASP A 30 18.55 10.70 -7.78
CA ASP A 30 18.09 9.95 -8.97
C ASP A 30 17.39 8.66 -8.58
N CYS A 31 17.94 7.91 -7.62
CA CYS A 31 17.32 6.68 -7.11
C CYS A 31 15.95 6.93 -6.45
N VAL A 32 15.79 8.08 -5.77
CA VAL A 32 14.51 8.45 -5.14
C VAL A 32 13.46 8.78 -6.21
N GLU A 33 13.86 9.45 -7.27
CA GLU A 33 13.00 9.80 -8.39
C GLU A 33 12.56 8.55 -9.15
N GLU A 34 13.48 7.65 -9.45
CA GLU A 34 13.18 6.36 -10.10
C GLU A 34 12.20 5.50 -9.28
N ILE A 35 12.43 5.39 -7.96
CA ILE A 35 11.54 4.66 -7.06
C ILE A 35 10.15 5.32 -7.03
N ARG A 36 10.09 6.65 -6.91
CA ARG A 36 8.84 7.42 -6.92
C ARG A 36 8.05 7.16 -8.21
N ASP A 37 8.70 7.24 -9.35
CA ASP A 37 8.05 7.08 -10.65
C ASP A 37 7.57 5.63 -10.85
N THR A 38 8.35 4.65 -10.39
CA THR A 38 7.94 3.23 -10.35
C THR A 38 6.64 3.03 -9.56
N TYR A 39 6.56 3.56 -8.33
CA TYR A 39 5.35 3.42 -7.51
C TYR A 39 4.18 4.23 -8.05
N GLN A 40 4.42 5.41 -8.61
CA GLN A 40 3.39 6.20 -9.29
C GLN A 40 2.79 5.44 -10.47
N HIS A 41 3.62 4.82 -11.30
CA HIS A 41 3.17 4.00 -12.42
C HIS A 41 2.33 2.80 -11.95
N ARG A 42 2.83 2.03 -10.98
CA ARG A 42 2.10 0.88 -10.39
C ARG A 42 0.76 1.29 -9.79
N ARG A 43 0.72 2.42 -9.08
CA ARG A 43 -0.51 3.01 -8.54
C ARG A 43 -1.52 3.29 -9.65
N ASN A 44 -1.09 3.95 -10.71
CA ASN A 44 -1.95 4.29 -11.84
C ASN A 44 -2.51 3.02 -12.48
N VAL A 45 -1.66 2.03 -12.77
CA VAL A 45 -2.08 0.74 -13.34
C VAL A 45 -3.12 0.04 -12.48
N LEU A 46 -2.93 -0.02 -11.15
CA LEU A 46 -3.92 -0.64 -10.25
C LEU A 46 -5.23 0.14 -10.24
N CYS A 47 -5.18 1.44 -9.94
CA CYS A 47 -6.38 2.26 -9.80
C CYS A 47 -7.20 2.32 -11.10
N GLU A 48 -6.55 2.50 -12.24
CA GLU A 48 -7.23 2.47 -13.54
C GLU A 48 -7.88 1.11 -13.84
N SER A 49 -7.16 0.01 -13.53
CA SER A 49 -7.68 -1.34 -13.77
C SER A 49 -8.90 -1.63 -12.88
N LEU A 50 -8.88 -1.26 -11.61
CA LEU A 50 -10.02 -1.41 -10.70
C LEU A 50 -11.20 -0.52 -11.10
N ASN A 51 -10.94 0.73 -11.48
CA ASN A 51 -12.00 1.63 -11.94
C ASN A 51 -12.70 1.12 -13.22
N ARG A 52 -11.98 0.51 -14.16
CA ARG A 52 -12.55 -0.10 -15.37
C ARG A 52 -13.52 -1.24 -15.11
N ILE A 53 -13.32 -1.98 -14.03
CA ILE A 53 -14.21 -3.09 -13.63
C ILE A 53 -15.34 -2.64 -12.69
N GLY A 54 -15.47 -1.33 -12.44
CA GLY A 54 -16.53 -0.76 -11.61
C GLY A 54 -16.18 -0.62 -10.13
N TRP A 55 -14.97 -1.00 -9.71
CA TRP A 55 -14.49 -0.73 -8.36
C TRP A 55 -13.88 0.66 -8.27
N LYS A 56 -14.65 1.62 -7.80
CA LYS A 56 -14.24 3.02 -7.70
C LYS A 56 -13.14 3.19 -6.64
N VAL A 57 -11.92 3.47 -7.09
CA VAL A 57 -10.76 3.71 -6.24
C VAL A 57 -10.12 5.05 -6.60
N THR A 58 -9.97 5.91 -5.62
CA THR A 58 -9.27 7.20 -5.78
C THR A 58 -7.76 6.96 -5.66
N PRO A 59 -6.94 7.34 -6.65
CA PRO A 59 -5.49 7.21 -6.55
C PRO A 59 -4.95 8.03 -5.37
N PRO A 60 -4.20 7.44 -4.43
CA PRO A 60 -3.59 8.18 -3.34
C PRO A 60 -2.51 9.14 -3.86
N ARG A 61 -2.33 10.27 -3.18
CA ARG A 61 -1.31 11.26 -3.57
C ARG A 61 0.12 10.82 -3.24
N ALA A 62 0.28 9.89 -2.34
CA ALA A 62 1.58 9.42 -1.85
C ALA A 62 1.48 7.95 -1.41
N THR A 63 2.58 7.38 -1.01
CA THR A 63 2.81 6.03 -0.49
C THR A 63 2.80 4.92 -1.55
N MET A 64 3.28 3.77 -1.13
CA MET A 64 3.26 2.51 -1.89
C MET A 64 2.00 1.67 -1.60
N MET A 65 1.00 2.26 -0.96
CA MET A 65 -0.25 1.60 -0.57
C MET A 65 -1.44 2.27 -1.23
N VAL A 66 -2.45 1.48 -1.57
CA VAL A 66 -3.76 1.99 -2.00
C VAL A 66 -4.80 1.55 -0.99
N TRP A 67 -5.47 2.52 -0.38
CA TRP A 67 -6.58 2.30 0.52
C TRP A 67 -7.87 2.37 -0.29
N ALA A 68 -8.53 1.22 -0.46
CA ALA A 68 -9.70 1.09 -1.32
C ALA A 68 -10.93 0.76 -0.50
N GLU A 69 -11.98 1.55 -0.68
CA GLU A 69 -13.29 1.27 -0.08
C GLU A 69 -13.89 0.01 -0.72
N ILE A 70 -14.44 -0.88 0.10
CA ILE A 70 -15.11 -2.09 -0.35
C ILE A 70 -16.38 -1.69 -1.13
N PRO A 71 -16.64 -2.25 -2.32
CA PRO A 71 -17.85 -1.95 -3.06
C PRO A 71 -19.12 -2.25 -2.26
N ASP A 72 -20.14 -1.41 -2.42
CA ASP A 72 -21.36 -1.45 -1.59
C ASP A 72 -22.01 -2.84 -1.50
N ARG A 73 -21.98 -3.61 -2.59
CA ARG A 73 -22.52 -4.97 -2.63
C ARG A 73 -21.80 -5.96 -1.71
N PHE A 74 -20.55 -5.66 -1.31
CA PHE A 74 -19.73 -6.49 -0.45
C PHE A 74 -19.53 -5.93 0.97
N LYS A 75 -19.92 -4.67 1.24
CA LYS A 75 -19.69 -4.01 2.53
C LYS A 75 -20.26 -4.79 3.73
N LYS A 76 -21.40 -5.47 3.55
CA LYS A 76 -22.06 -6.22 4.62
C LYS A 76 -21.23 -7.39 5.17
N MET A 77 -20.24 -7.88 4.41
CA MET A 77 -19.38 -8.98 4.88
C MET A 77 -18.19 -8.52 5.71
N GLY A 78 -17.89 -7.21 5.70
CA GLY A 78 -16.72 -6.66 6.36
C GLY A 78 -15.41 -6.93 5.63
N SER A 79 -14.34 -6.26 6.06
CA SER A 79 -13.05 -6.30 5.35
C SER A 79 -12.36 -7.66 5.41
N LEU A 80 -12.49 -8.40 6.49
CA LEU A 80 -11.83 -9.69 6.66
C LEU A 80 -12.40 -10.74 5.69
N GLU A 81 -13.72 -10.87 5.64
CA GLU A 81 -14.37 -11.84 4.74
C GLU A 81 -14.21 -11.43 3.27
N PHE A 82 -14.21 -10.13 2.99
CA PHE A 82 -13.91 -9.64 1.65
C PHE A 82 -12.47 -9.96 1.21
N CYS A 83 -11.49 -9.85 2.11
CA CYS A 83 -10.10 -10.27 1.83
C CYS A 83 -10.01 -11.78 1.57
N LYS A 84 -10.74 -12.62 2.31
CA LYS A 84 -10.80 -14.07 2.05
C LYS A 84 -11.40 -14.36 0.68
N LEU A 85 -12.49 -13.69 0.31
CA LEU A 85 -13.11 -13.80 -1.00
C LEU A 85 -12.12 -13.49 -2.13
N LEU A 86 -11.38 -12.38 -2.02
CA LEU A 86 -10.34 -11.99 -2.98
C LEU A 86 -9.22 -13.03 -3.06
N LEU A 87 -8.80 -13.57 -1.92
CA LEU A 87 -7.75 -14.58 -1.86
C LEU A 87 -8.19 -15.88 -2.51
N GLU A 88 -9.38 -16.35 -2.20
CA GLU A 88 -9.91 -17.65 -2.67
C GLU A 88 -10.29 -17.62 -4.14
N GLN A 89 -10.95 -16.57 -4.60
CA GLN A 89 -11.49 -16.52 -5.97
C GLN A 89 -10.58 -15.77 -6.94
N ALA A 90 -10.02 -14.63 -6.55
CA ALA A 90 -9.13 -13.85 -7.41
C ALA A 90 -7.64 -14.21 -7.26
N LYS A 91 -7.25 -15.00 -6.24
CA LYS A 91 -5.85 -15.28 -5.87
C LYS A 91 -5.07 -13.99 -5.56
N VAL A 92 -5.74 -13.02 -4.94
CA VAL A 92 -5.19 -11.72 -4.58
C VAL A 92 -5.24 -11.54 -3.07
N ALA A 93 -4.07 -11.41 -2.45
CA ALA A 93 -3.93 -11.11 -1.03
C ALA A 93 -3.89 -9.60 -0.82
N VAL A 94 -4.78 -9.10 0.03
CA VAL A 94 -4.82 -7.71 0.49
C VAL A 94 -4.97 -7.67 2.01
N ALA A 95 -4.61 -6.55 2.64
CA ALA A 95 -4.77 -6.42 4.08
C ALA A 95 -6.19 -5.92 4.42
N PRO A 96 -6.91 -6.59 5.34
CA PRO A 96 -8.22 -6.13 5.79
C PRO A 96 -8.11 -4.84 6.60
N GLY A 97 -8.99 -3.89 6.34
CA GLY A 97 -8.94 -2.59 6.99
C GLY A 97 -9.24 -2.63 8.48
N ILE A 98 -10.02 -3.61 8.95
CA ILE A 98 -10.28 -3.82 10.39
C ILE A 98 -8.98 -4.00 11.19
N GLY A 99 -7.93 -4.52 10.58
CA GLY A 99 -6.61 -4.64 11.20
C GLY A 99 -5.94 -3.30 11.55
N PHE A 100 -6.49 -2.18 11.05
CA PHE A 100 -6.04 -0.82 11.31
C PHE A 100 -7.01 -0.03 12.22
N GLY A 101 -7.99 -0.69 12.79
CA GLY A 101 -9.01 -0.13 13.68
C GLY A 101 -10.43 -0.29 13.11
N GLU A 102 -11.43 -0.15 13.97
CA GLU A 102 -12.86 -0.38 13.65
C GLU A 102 -13.34 0.46 12.45
N GLY A 103 -12.89 1.72 12.35
CA GLY A 103 -13.22 2.60 11.22
C GLY A 103 -12.68 2.11 9.86
N GLY A 104 -11.77 1.13 9.85
CA GLY A 104 -11.20 0.53 8.65
C GLY A 104 -12.01 -0.62 8.05
N ASP A 105 -13.05 -1.13 8.72
CA ASP A 105 -13.71 -2.37 8.30
C ASP A 105 -14.44 -2.29 6.95
N ASN A 106 -14.67 -1.09 6.43
CA ASN A 106 -15.21 -0.87 5.09
C ASN A 106 -14.12 -0.72 4.00
N PHE A 107 -12.87 -1.01 4.31
CA PHE A 107 -11.75 -0.79 3.41
C PHE A 107 -10.83 -2.01 3.34
N VAL A 108 -10.06 -2.06 2.25
CA VAL A 108 -8.91 -2.97 2.10
C VAL A 108 -7.68 -2.20 1.65
N ARG A 109 -6.49 -2.68 2.02
CA ARG A 109 -5.22 -2.06 1.65
C ARG A 109 -4.46 -2.93 0.67
N PHE A 110 -4.26 -2.41 -0.54
CA PHE A 110 -3.33 -2.98 -1.50
C PHE A 110 -1.91 -2.48 -1.25
N SER A 111 -0.92 -3.34 -1.50
CA SER A 111 0.50 -2.97 -1.54
C SER A 111 1.00 -3.02 -2.98
N LEU A 112 1.70 -1.96 -3.43
CA LEU A 112 2.18 -1.80 -4.80
C LEU A 112 3.59 -2.38 -5.00
N VAL A 113 3.95 -3.42 -4.24
CA VAL A 113 5.30 -4.03 -4.27
C VAL A 113 5.56 -4.89 -5.50
N GLU A 114 4.50 -5.38 -6.13
CA GLU A 114 4.56 -6.20 -7.33
C GLU A 114 4.74 -5.36 -8.61
N ASN A 115 5.27 -6.01 -9.67
CA ASN A 115 5.39 -5.39 -10.98
C ASN A 115 4.02 -5.20 -11.66
N GLU A 116 3.98 -4.36 -12.70
CA GLU A 116 2.74 -4.03 -13.40
C GLU A 116 2.00 -5.24 -14.00
N HIS A 117 2.74 -6.25 -14.49
CA HIS A 117 2.13 -7.45 -15.08
C HIS A 117 1.34 -8.23 -14.03
N ARG A 118 1.90 -8.36 -12.82
CA ARG A 118 1.22 -8.99 -11.67
C ARG A 118 0.03 -8.15 -11.20
N ILE A 119 0.16 -6.83 -11.18
CA ILE A 119 -0.94 -5.92 -10.84
C ILE A 119 -2.09 -6.07 -11.84
N ARG A 120 -1.79 -6.10 -13.15
CA ARG A 120 -2.81 -6.35 -14.19
C ARG A 120 -3.43 -7.75 -14.08
N GLN A 121 -2.63 -8.76 -13.72
CA GLN A 121 -3.12 -10.12 -13.46
C GLN A 121 -4.09 -10.13 -12.28
N ALA A 122 -3.73 -9.48 -11.17
CA ALA A 122 -4.60 -9.35 -10.00
C ALA A 122 -5.93 -8.66 -10.35
N ALA A 123 -5.88 -7.56 -11.09
CA ALA A 123 -7.09 -6.87 -11.53
C ALA A 123 -7.98 -7.73 -12.45
N ARG A 124 -7.39 -8.60 -13.30
CA ARG A 124 -8.18 -9.57 -14.09
C ARG A 124 -8.86 -10.61 -13.20
N GLY A 125 -8.15 -11.16 -12.20
CA GLY A 125 -8.76 -12.07 -11.24
C GLY A 125 -9.91 -11.44 -10.45
N ILE A 126 -9.73 -10.19 -10.03
CA ILE A 126 -10.78 -9.43 -9.33
C ILE A 126 -12.01 -9.21 -10.23
N ARG A 127 -11.82 -8.98 -11.53
CA ARG A 127 -12.93 -8.79 -12.47
C ARG A 127 -13.90 -9.98 -12.51
N GLU A 128 -13.42 -11.21 -12.29
CA GLU A 128 -14.26 -12.41 -12.31
C GLU A 128 -15.24 -12.48 -11.12
N ILE A 129 -15.01 -11.64 -10.09
CA ILE A 129 -15.87 -11.52 -8.91
C ILE A 129 -16.90 -10.39 -9.09
N PHE A 130 -16.61 -9.43 -9.99
CA PHE A 130 -17.40 -8.22 -10.24
C PHE A 130 -18.37 -8.38 -11.38
#